data_75152a76d83ec9b0caca572782bf553f
#
_entry.id   75152a76d83ec9b0caca572782bf553f
#
_cell.length_a   1.000
_cell.length_b   1.000
_cell.length_c   1.000
_cell.angle_alpha   90.00
_cell.angle_beta   90.00
_cell.angle_gamma   90.00
#
_symmetry.space_group_name_H-M   'P 1'
#
loop_
_entity.id
_entity.type
_entity.pdbx_description
1 polymer ?
#
loop_
_entity_poly.entity_id
_entity_poly.type
_entity_poly.pdbx_seq_one_letter_code
_entity_poly.pdbx_strand_id
1 'polypeptide(L)'
;MAEVSNGRANLHLHTVFSDGELPPADVVAAHAAAGFRVIALTDHDTLAGIDELGGLERQGLAMIAGVELSIEDEPQRGLVDVHLLGYGFALNNRRLRNRLHEASAMREAQKRETVRRLAAAGFAVGWEAVRARARGNVGKPHIVAAIEAARPGVKREHLYAVMGPGGAAHVPRAKDLPLDEAVDLIAAAGGVSVLAHPGVYSHVADLDVLFRSCAVAGVLGLEVTYPQAPDDPYGPKSAALMDRFAKTAASYGWVATGGDDFHGPTVTPLIRLAEWTATPASCVDELLARRS
;
A
#
# COMPACT_ATOMS: atom_id res chain seq x y z
N MET A 1 -19.90 5.80 17.38
CA MET A 1 -19.53 4.67 16.52
C MET A 1 -19.86 3.39 17.31
N ALA A 2 -21.07 2.89 17.15
CA ALA A 2 -21.52 1.69 17.86
C ALA A 2 -21.13 0.44 17.04
N GLU A 3 -20.50 -0.53 17.70
CA GLU A 3 -20.31 -1.93 17.27
C GLU A 3 -19.58 -2.19 15.94
N VAL A 4 -18.46 -1.53 15.69
CA VAL A 4 -17.51 -1.94 14.65
C VAL A 4 -16.69 -3.15 15.12
N SER A 5 -16.59 -3.40 16.43
CA SER A 5 -15.72 -4.38 17.07
C SER A 5 -15.95 -5.84 16.67
N ASN A 6 -17.14 -6.19 16.19
CA ASN A 6 -17.45 -7.57 15.76
C ASN A 6 -17.40 -7.68 14.21
N GLY A 7 -16.44 -8.42 13.67
CA GLY A 7 -16.32 -8.66 12.24
C GLY A 7 -14.90 -8.55 11.71
N ARG A 8 -14.79 -8.55 10.40
CA ARG A 8 -13.49 -8.47 9.71
C ARG A 8 -13.25 -7.08 9.13
N ALA A 9 -11.99 -6.64 9.17
CA ALA A 9 -11.51 -5.46 8.48
C ALA A 9 -10.63 -5.84 7.29
N ASN A 10 -10.63 -4.99 6.25
CA ASN A 10 -9.63 -4.97 5.20
C ASN A 10 -9.13 -3.53 5.07
N LEU A 11 -7.91 -3.30 5.53
CA LEU A 11 -7.39 -1.95 5.68
C LEU A 11 -6.39 -1.56 4.59
N HIS A 12 -6.21 -2.39 3.55
CA HIS A 12 -5.25 -2.12 2.48
C HIS A 12 -5.87 -2.44 1.10
N LEU A 13 -6.39 -1.40 0.44
CA LEU A 13 -7.16 -1.53 -0.80
C LEU A 13 -6.80 -0.42 -1.79
N HIS A 14 -6.61 -0.80 -3.05
CA HIS A 14 -6.32 0.12 -4.14
C HIS A 14 -7.47 0.24 -5.12
N THR A 15 -7.59 1.43 -5.72
CA THR A 15 -8.59 1.74 -6.74
C THR A 15 -7.92 2.23 -8.02
N VAL A 16 -8.71 2.53 -9.05
CA VAL A 16 -8.21 3.13 -10.29
C VAL A 16 -7.55 4.50 -10.11
N PHE A 17 -7.61 5.08 -8.91
CA PHE A 17 -6.92 6.34 -8.60
C PHE A 17 -5.45 6.15 -8.22
N SER A 18 -5.03 4.92 -7.94
CA SER A 18 -3.63 4.52 -7.96
C SER A 18 -3.41 3.44 -9.01
N ASP A 19 -3.22 2.21 -8.62
CA ASP A 19 -2.90 1.10 -9.52
C ASP A 19 -3.81 -0.13 -9.33
N GLY A 20 -4.95 0.06 -8.69
CA GLY A 20 -6.05 -0.90 -8.71
C GLY A 20 -6.84 -0.86 -10.02
N GLU A 21 -7.58 -1.92 -10.29
CA GLU A 21 -8.40 -2.09 -11.51
C GLU A 21 -9.81 -1.56 -11.37
N LEU A 22 -10.34 -1.48 -10.15
CA LEU A 22 -11.75 -1.19 -9.93
C LEU A 22 -11.96 0.26 -9.46
N PRO A 23 -13.08 0.89 -9.90
CA PRO A 23 -13.55 2.15 -9.32
C PRO A 23 -13.79 2.01 -7.80
N PRO A 24 -13.65 3.10 -7.02
CA PRO A 24 -13.86 3.07 -5.57
C PRO A 24 -15.21 2.47 -5.15
N ALA A 25 -16.29 2.80 -5.85
CA ALA A 25 -17.63 2.27 -5.56
C ALA A 25 -17.70 0.74 -5.70
N ASP A 26 -17.03 0.19 -6.71
CA ASP A 26 -17.00 -1.26 -6.96
C ASP A 26 -16.15 -1.99 -5.92
N VAL A 27 -15.01 -1.40 -5.50
CA VAL A 27 -14.21 -1.91 -4.38
C VAL A 27 -15.03 -1.96 -3.10
N VAL A 28 -15.75 -0.88 -2.78
CA VAL A 28 -16.65 -0.82 -1.61
C VAL A 28 -17.74 -1.88 -1.69
N ALA A 29 -18.44 -1.99 -2.85
CA ALA A 29 -19.50 -2.96 -3.04
C ALA A 29 -19.02 -4.42 -2.92
N ALA A 30 -17.86 -4.74 -3.49
CA ALA A 30 -17.26 -6.06 -3.42
C ALA A 30 -16.93 -6.46 -1.96
N HIS A 31 -16.37 -5.54 -1.18
CA HIS A 31 -16.03 -5.79 0.22
C HIS A 31 -17.26 -5.90 1.12
N ALA A 32 -18.29 -5.07 0.86
CA ALA A 32 -19.58 -5.20 1.55
C ALA A 32 -20.22 -6.56 1.27
N ALA A 33 -20.25 -6.99 0.01
CA ALA A 33 -20.79 -8.30 -0.39
C ALA A 33 -19.97 -9.47 0.21
N ALA A 34 -18.67 -9.30 0.39
CA ALA A 34 -17.80 -10.28 1.02
C ALA A 34 -17.92 -10.32 2.57
N GLY A 35 -18.77 -9.46 3.16
CA GLY A 35 -19.08 -9.45 4.58
C GLY A 35 -18.03 -8.77 5.47
N PHE A 36 -17.20 -7.88 4.89
CA PHE A 36 -16.35 -7.01 5.68
C PHE A 36 -17.19 -5.97 6.44
N ARG A 37 -16.74 -5.58 7.63
CA ARG A 37 -17.41 -4.58 8.48
C ARG A 37 -16.71 -3.23 8.43
N VAL A 38 -15.40 -3.25 8.20
CA VAL A 38 -14.58 -2.03 8.06
C VAL A 38 -13.61 -2.19 6.91
N ILE A 39 -13.45 -1.12 6.14
CA ILE A 39 -12.41 -1.02 5.10
C ILE A 39 -11.67 0.32 5.16
N ALA A 40 -10.50 0.36 4.54
CA ALA A 40 -9.81 1.59 4.18
C ALA A 40 -9.36 1.53 2.71
N LEU A 41 -9.71 2.55 1.92
CA LEU A 41 -9.04 2.78 0.64
C LEU A 41 -7.71 3.44 0.93
N THR A 42 -6.63 2.87 0.41
CA THR A 42 -5.25 3.27 0.68
C THR A 42 -4.49 3.53 -0.62
N ASP A 43 -5.14 4.17 -1.58
CA ASP A 43 -4.51 4.51 -2.85
C ASP A 43 -3.14 5.17 -2.65
N HIS A 44 -2.16 4.78 -3.45
CA HIS A 44 -0.80 5.29 -3.37
C HIS A 44 -0.72 6.80 -3.58
N ASP A 45 -0.24 7.50 -2.56
CA ASP A 45 0.08 8.94 -2.57
C ASP A 45 -1.09 9.84 -2.98
N THR A 46 -2.35 9.38 -2.79
CA THR A 46 -3.54 10.15 -3.17
C THR A 46 -4.77 9.81 -2.33
N LEU A 47 -5.69 10.78 -2.18
CA LEU A 47 -7.00 10.60 -1.57
C LEU A 47 -8.13 10.64 -2.61
N ALA A 48 -7.80 10.64 -3.91
CA ALA A 48 -8.78 10.86 -4.97
C ALA A 48 -9.88 9.78 -5.01
N GLY A 49 -9.56 8.53 -4.61
CA GLY A 49 -10.55 7.46 -4.50
C GLY A 49 -11.60 7.74 -3.40
N ILE A 50 -11.17 8.30 -2.27
CA ILE A 50 -12.09 8.72 -1.20
C ILE A 50 -12.89 9.95 -1.62
N ASP A 51 -12.25 10.91 -2.29
CA ASP A 51 -12.91 12.13 -2.79
C ASP A 51 -14.00 11.80 -3.81
N GLU A 52 -13.77 10.86 -4.73
CA GLU A 52 -14.80 10.40 -5.70
C GLU A 52 -16.02 9.80 -5.00
N LEU A 53 -15.84 9.14 -3.88
CA LEU A 53 -16.95 8.62 -3.08
C LEU A 53 -17.71 9.72 -2.32
N GLY A 54 -17.21 10.94 -2.24
CA GLY A 54 -17.80 12.02 -1.47
C GLY A 54 -17.65 11.89 0.06
N GLY A 55 -16.68 11.05 0.50
CA GLY A 55 -16.37 10.82 1.91
C GLY A 55 -16.44 9.35 2.34
N LEU A 56 -16.51 9.13 3.65
CA LEU A 56 -16.38 7.79 4.27
C LEU A 56 -17.71 7.13 4.67
N GLU A 57 -18.85 7.84 4.52
CA GLU A 57 -20.14 7.32 4.96
C GLU A 57 -20.71 6.29 3.98
N ARG A 58 -20.98 5.08 4.48
CA ARG A 58 -21.60 3.97 3.72
C ARG A 58 -22.56 3.20 4.61
N GLN A 59 -23.69 2.75 4.04
CA GLN A 59 -24.63 1.89 4.75
C GLN A 59 -24.04 0.49 4.96
N GLY A 60 -24.02 0.02 6.19
CA GLY A 60 -23.65 -1.35 6.53
C GLY A 60 -22.15 -1.67 6.47
N LEU A 61 -21.31 -0.73 6.00
CA LEU A 61 -19.85 -0.86 5.93
C LEU A 61 -19.20 0.41 6.47
N ALA A 62 -18.43 0.29 7.53
CA ALA A 62 -17.65 1.40 8.04
C ALA A 62 -16.41 1.62 7.16
N MET A 63 -16.08 2.88 6.91
CA MET A 63 -14.84 3.25 6.23
C MET A 63 -14.03 4.18 7.13
N ILE A 64 -12.71 3.97 7.16
CA ILE A 64 -11.77 4.91 7.78
C ILE A 64 -10.95 5.60 6.69
N ALA A 65 -10.48 6.81 6.96
CA ALA A 65 -9.53 7.48 6.08
C ALA A 65 -8.27 6.62 5.97
N GLY A 66 -7.80 6.39 4.76
CA GLY A 66 -6.60 5.62 4.47
C GLY A 66 -5.77 6.23 3.34
N VAL A 67 -4.48 6.00 3.36
CA VAL A 67 -3.53 6.32 2.28
C VAL A 67 -2.32 5.41 2.42
N GLU A 68 -1.72 5.00 1.31
CA GLU A 68 -0.42 4.35 1.29
C GLU A 68 0.63 5.33 0.74
N LEU A 69 1.61 5.67 1.58
CA LEU A 69 2.67 6.62 1.27
C LEU A 69 3.90 5.89 0.75
N SER A 70 4.45 6.37 -0.35
CA SER A 70 5.74 5.94 -0.88
C SER A 70 6.86 6.65 -0.12
N ILE A 71 7.72 5.88 0.59
CA ILE A 71 8.77 6.46 1.42
C ILE A 71 10.07 6.60 0.65
N GLU A 72 10.84 7.66 0.93
CA GLU A 72 12.19 7.89 0.39
C GLU A 72 13.11 6.72 0.73
N ASP A 73 13.99 6.36 -0.22
CA ASP A 73 14.95 5.29 -0.01
C ASP A 73 16.11 5.77 0.88
N GLU A 74 16.23 5.19 2.06
CA GLU A 74 17.34 5.35 3.01
C GLU A 74 17.94 3.98 3.38
N PRO A 75 18.80 3.39 2.53
CA PRO A 75 19.27 2.00 2.69
C PRO A 75 19.90 1.70 4.05
N GLN A 76 20.60 2.69 4.65
CA GLN A 76 21.22 2.56 5.97
C GLN A 76 20.20 2.43 7.12
N ARG A 77 18.93 2.81 6.87
CA ARG A 77 17.80 2.66 7.79
C ARG A 77 16.91 1.46 7.42
N GLY A 78 17.30 0.66 6.42
CA GLY A 78 16.48 -0.44 5.88
C GLY A 78 15.31 0.03 5.02
N LEU A 79 15.26 1.32 4.68
CA LEU A 79 14.20 1.89 3.86
C LEU A 79 14.61 1.82 2.39
N VAL A 80 14.12 0.82 1.68
CA VAL A 80 14.29 0.67 0.23
C VAL A 80 12.99 0.13 -0.34
N ASP A 81 12.33 0.90 -1.22
CA ASP A 81 11.01 0.60 -1.81
C ASP A 81 9.93 0.30 -0.73
N VAL A 82 10.03 0.99 0.43
CA VAL A 82 9.14 0.80 1.59
C VAL A 82 7.89 1.68 1.46
N HIS A 83 6.77 1.18 1.97
CA HIS A 83 5.51 1.90 2.07
C HIS A 83 5.05 2.07 3.52
N LEU A 84 4.35 3.17 3.78
CA LEU A 84 3.76 3.49 5.06
C LEU A 84 2.26 3.75 4.88
N LEU A 85 1.43 3.01 5.59
CA LEU A 85 0.00 3.24 5.63
C LEU A 85 -0.32 4.32 6.66
N GLY A 86 -1.20 5.24 6.29
CA GLY A 86 -1.76 6.23 7.20
C GLY A 86 -3.25 6.00 7.39
N TYR A 87 -3.75 6.09 8.63
CA TYR A 87 -5.16 5.84 8.93
C TYR A 87 -5.79 6.91 9.82
N GLY A 88 -7.09 7.12 9.64
CA GLY A 88 -7.92 7.86 10.57
C GLY A 88 -7.67 9.36 10.64
N PHE A 89 -6.89 9.92 9.73
CA PHE A 89 -6.57 11.34 9.63
C PHE A 89 -7.74 12.17 9.10
N ALA A 90 -7.69 13.48 9.32
CA ALA A 90 -8.66 14.42 8.81
C ALA A 90 -8.50 14.63 7.30
N LEU A 91 -9.53 14.25 6.52
CA LEU A 91 -9.52 14.32 5.04
C LEU A 91 -9.29 15.74 4.49
N ASN A 92 -9.64 16.77 5.23
CA ASN A 92 -9.46 18.16 4.83
C ASN A 92 -8.15 18.80 5.32
N ASN A 93 -7.20 18.01 5.86
CA ASN A 93 -5.92 18.54 6.30
C ASN A 93 -5.11 19.03 5.09
N ARG A 94 -4.90 20.35 5.01
CA ARG A 94 -4.26 21.02 3.86
C ARG A 94 -2.79 20.61 3.70
N ARG A 95 -2.05 20.45 4.80
CA ARG A 95 -0.64 20.08 4.78
C ARG A 95 -0.48 18.68 4.18
N LEU A 96 -1.28 17.72 4.63
CA LEU A 96 -1.31 16.37 4.08
C LEU A 96 -1.64 16.38 2.58
N ARG A 97 -2.72 17.04 2.18
CA ARG A 97 -3.14 17.09 0.76
C ARG A 97 -2.09 17.72 -0.16
N ASN A 98 -1.46 18.80 0.27
CA ASN A 98 -0.40 19.45 -0.52
C ASN A 98 0.80 18.49 -0.70
N ARG A 99 1.20 17.81 0.37
CA ARG A 99 2.34 16.89 0.32
C ARG A 99 2.04 15.65 -0.53
N LEU A 100 0.80 15.14 -0.47
CA LEU A 100 0.36 14.04 -1.37
C LEU A 100 0.39 14.47 -2.84
N HIS A 101 0.01 15.71 -3.13
CA HIS A 101 0.11 16.22 -4.50
C HIS A 101 1.57 16.27 -5.00
N GLU A 102 2.50 16.70 -4.15
CA GLU A 102 3.94 16.68 -4.46
C GLU A 102 4.46 15.25 -4.65
N ALA A 103 4.12 14.32 -3.73
CA ALA A 103 4.50 12.91 -3.81
C ALA A 103 3.96 12.25 -5.08
N SER A 104 2.72 12.55 -5.47
CA SER A 104 2.12 12.08 -6.72
C SER A 104 2.92 12.54 -7.96
N ALA A 105 3.37 13.79 -7.99
CA ALA A 105 4.19 14.30 -9.08
C ALA A 105 5.58 13.63 -9.13
N MET A 106 6.20 13.40 -7.97
CA MET A 106 7.48 12.69 -7.86
C MET A 106 7.35 11.23 -8.30
N ARG A 107 6.25 10.56 -7.88
CA ARG A 107 5.90 9.20 -8.34
C ARG A 107 5.76 9.13 -9.86
N GLU A 108 5.07 10.08 -10.49
CA GLU A 108 4.94 10.11 -11.94
C GLU A 108 6.31 10.27 -12.62
N ALA A 109 7.16 11.17 -12.13
CA ALA A 109 8.50 11.37 -12.66
C ALA A 109 9.37 10.09 -12.53
N GLN A 110 9.31 9.40 -11.38
CA GLN A 110 9.99 8.13 -11.17
C GLN A 110 9.51 7.06 -12.15
N LYS A 111 8.20 6.89 -12.33
CA LYS A 111 7.65 5.88 -13.26
C LYS A 111 7.98 6.20 -14.71
N ARG A 112 8.00 7.48 -15.09
CA ARG A 112 8.43 7.92 -16.43
C ARG A 112 9.89 7.53 -16.69
N GLU A 113 10.77 7.72 -15.71
CA GLU A 113 12.18 7.30 -15.81
C GLU A 113 12.30 5.75 -15.82
N THR A 114 11.51 5.02 -15.03
CA THR A 114 11.46 3.56 -15.08
C THR A 114 11.09 3.06 -16.48
N VAL A 115 10.07 3.65 -17.12
CA VAL A 115 9.67 3.32 -18.50
C VAL A 115 10.81 3.59 -19.48
N ARG A 116 11.51 4.73 -19.35
CA ARG A 116 12.67 5.06 -20.17
C ARG A 116 13.78 4.02 -20.05
N ARG A 117 14.08 3.55 -18.82
CA ARG A 117 15.09 2.50 -18.57
C ARG A 117 14.66 1.15 -19.14
N LEU A 118 13.39 0.78 -19.00
CA LEU A 118 12.84 -0.44 -19.61
C LEU A 118 12.97 -0.42 -21.13
N ALA A 119 12.63 0.71 -21.79
CA ALA A 119 12.79 0.86 -23.22
C ALA A 119 14.27 0.73 -23.65
N ALA A 120 15.20 1.32 -22.89
CA ALA A 120 16.65 1.16 -23.12
C ALA A 120 17.14 -0.27 -22.92
N ALA A 121 16.49 -1.05 -22.04
CA ALA A 121 16.75 -2.47 -21.81
C ALA A 121 16.07 -3.40 -22.85
N GLY A 122 15.42 -2.84 -23.89
CA GLY A 122 14.84 -3.60 -25.00
C GLY A 122 13.38 -4.03 -24.80
N PHE A 123 12.68 -3.54 -23.76
CA PHE A 123 11.26 -3.75 -23.63
C PHE A 123 10.46 -2.81 -24.54
N ALA A 124 9.46 -3.35 -25.24
CA ALA A 124 8.58 -2.56 -26.10
C ALA A 124 7.55 -1.79 -25.24
N VAL A 125 7.96 -0.65 -24.66
CA VAL A 125 7.12 0.18 -23.81
C VAL A 125 7.40 1.67 -24.02
N GLY A 126 6.34 2.48 -24.06
CA GLY A 126 6.41 3.94 -24.09
C GLY A 126 5.52 4.56 -23.05
N TRP A 127 5.85 5.78 -22.60
CA TRP A 127 5.12 6.46 -21.52
C TRP A 127 3.64 6.64 -21.84
N GLU A 128 3.28 7.06 -23.04
CA GLU A 128 1.89 7.30 -23.42
C GLU A 128 1.03 6.03 -23.31
N ALA A 129 1.58 4.87 -23.68
CA ALA A 129 0.89 3.59 -23.54
C ALA A 129 0.67 3.19 -22.08
N VAL A 130 1.59 3.54 -21.19
CA VAL A 130 1.47 3.32 -19.74
C VAL A 130 0.45 4.30 -19.15
N ARG A 131 0.60 5.60 -19.44
CA ARG A 131 -0.25 6.65 -18.89
C ARG A 131 -1.73 6.50 -19.29
N ALA A 132 -1.98 6.04 -20.50
CA ALA A 132 -3.33 5.77 -21.00
C ALA A 132 -4.06 4.64 -20.22
N ARG A 133 -3.35 3.83 -19.42
CA ARG A 133 -3.91 2.76 -18.59
C ARG A 133 -4.22 3.20 -17.16
N ALA A 134 -3.69 4.34 -16.74
CA ALA A 134 -3.90 4.86 -15.39
C ALA A 134 -4.94 5.98 -15.39
N ARG A 135 -5.97 5.87 -14.54
CA ARG A 135 -6.91 6.96 -14.28
C ARG A 135 -6.31 7.98 -13.29
N GLY A 136 -5.57 7.49 -12.31
CA GLY A 136 -4.89 8.28 -11.28
C GLY A 136 -3.37 8.13 -11.35
N ASN A 137 -2.74 7.87 -10.21
CA ASN A 137 -1.31 7.68 -10.09
C ASN A 137 -0.83 6.42 -10.83
N VAL A 138 0.29 6.54 -11.56
CA VAL A 138 0.87 5.41 -12.29
C VAL A 138 1.62 4.50 -11.32
N GLY A 139 1.28 3.19 -11.33
CA GLY A 139 1.98 2.13 -10.62
C GLY A 139 2.75 1.18 -11.54
N LYS A 140 3.52 0.26 -10.94
CA LYS A 140 4.20 -0.83 -11.66
C LYS A 140 3.21 -1.71 -12.46
N PRO A 141 1.98 -2.02 -11.97
CA PRO A 141 0.99 -2.78 -12.72
C PRO A 141 0.63 -2.18 -14.08
N HIS A 142 0.52 -0.85 -14.20
CA HIS A 142 0.24 -0.18 -15.47
C HIS A 142 1.38 -0.36 -16.49
N ILE A 143 2.65 -0.35 -16.01
CA ILE A 143 3.83 -0.60 -16.85
C ILE A 143 3.81 -2.05 -17.34
N VAL A 144 3.55 -3.01 -16.44
CA VAL A 144 3.44 -4.43 -16.77
C VAL A 144 2.36 -4.65 -17.81
N ALA A 145 1.16 -4.12 -17.60
CA ALA A 145 0.05 -4.25 -18.55
C ALA A 145 0.37 -3.62 -19.93
N ALA A 146 1.12 -2.53 -19.98
CA ALA A 146 1.55 -1.92 -21.24
C ALA A 146 2.55 -2.82 -21.99
N ILE A 147 3.48 -3.46 -21.29
CA ILE A 147 4.47 -4.38 -21.88
C ILE A 147 3.76 -5.65 -22.36
N GLU A 148 2.89 -6.25 -21.56
CA GLU A 148 2.12 -7.45 -21.92
C GLU A 148 1.27 -7.24 -23.18
N ALA A 149 0.65 -6.07 -23.30
CA ALA A 149 -0.13 -5.73 -24.49
C ALA A 149 0.73 -5.57 -25.75
N ALA A 150 1.96 -5.04 -25.60
CA ALA A 150 2.89 -4.89 -26.72
C ALA A 150 3.63 -6.19 -27.06
N ARG A 151 3.88 -7.04 -26.07
CA ARG A 151 4.59 -8.32 -26.22
C ARG A 151 4.00 -9.38 -25.29
N PRO A 152 2.98 -10.10 -25.74
CA PRO A 152 2.38 -11.20 -24.97
C PRO A 152 3.40 -12.29 -24.60
N GLY A 153 3.27 -12.86 -23.39
CA GLY A 153 4.10 -13.94 -22.90
C GLY A 153 5.36 -13.52 -22.13
N VAL A 154 5.58 -12.24 -21.92
CA VAL A 154 6.59 -11.78 -20.95
C VAL A 154 6.08 -12.11 -19.53
N LYS A 155 6.94 -12.73 -18.71
CA LYS A 155 6.57 -13.12 -17.34
C LYS A 155 6.51 -11.89 -16.43
N ARG A 156 5.41 -11.74 -15.71
CA ARG A 156 5.18 -10.62 -14.75
C ARG A 156 6.28 -10.56 -13.70
N GLU A 157 6.65 -11.68 -13.12
CA GLU A 157 7.67 -11.79 -12.08
C GLU A 157 9.02 -11.23 -12.56
N HIS A 158 9.36 -11.50 -13.84
CA HIS A 158 10.57 -10.94 -14.46
C HIS A 158 10.49 -9.40 -14.56
N LEU A 159 9.34 -8.85 -14.97
CA LEU A 159 9.15 -7.42 -15.08
C LEU A 159 9.24 -6.74 -13.70
N TYR A 160 8.61 -7.30 -12.66
CA TYR A 160 8.74 -6.79 -11.29
C TYR A 160 10.18 -6.84 -10.78
N ALA A 161 10.91 -7.92 -11.05
CA ALA A 161 12.32 -8.04 -10.69
C ALA A 161 13.21 -7.00 -11.40
N VAL A 162 12.96 -6.72 -12.68
CA VAL A 162 13.72 -5.72 -13.45
C VAL A 162 13.43 -4.29 -12.95
N MET A 163 12.22 -4.01 -12.47
CA MET A 163 11.82 -2.70 -11.93
C MET A 163 12.07 -2.56 -10.43
N GLY A 164 12.26 -3.66 -9.72
CA GLY A 164 12.50 -3.66 -8.28
C GLY A 164 13.95 -3.33 -7.90
N PRO A 165 14.24 -3.21 -6.60
CA PRO A 165 15.58 -2.93 -6.09
C PRO A 165 16.64 -3.90 -6.65
N GLY A 166 17.73 -3.33 -7.16
CA GLY A 166 18.79 -4.09 -7.85
C GLY A 166 18.50 -4.44 -9.31
N GLY A 167 17.30 -4.23 -9.82
CA GLY A 167 16.95 -4.46 -11.22
C GLY A 167 17.45 -3.36 -12.16
N ALA A 168 17.61 -3.71 -13.45
CA ALA A 168 18.20 -2.81 -14.46
C ALA A 168 17.36 -1.53 -14.72
N ALA A 169 16.05 -1.59 -14.49
CA ALA A 169 15.16 -0.44 -14.65
C ALA A 169 14.73 0.18 -13.30
N HIS A 170 15.31 -0.27 -12.19
CA HIS A 170 15.02 0.29 -10.88
C HIS A 170 15.39 1.79 -10.82
N VAL A 171 14.47 2.61 -10.36
CA VAL A 171 14.69 4.03 -10.09
C VAL A 171 14.44 4.25 -8.60
N PRO A 172 15.50 4.53 -7.80
CA PRO A 172 15.35 4.81 -6.38
C PRO A 172 14.46 6.03 -6.11
N ARG A 173 13.76 6.02 -5.00
CA ARG A 173 12.99 7.15 -4.48
C ARG A 173 13.93 8.10 -3.73
N ALA A 174 14.70 8.88 -4.47
CA ALA A 174 15.59 9.89 -3.90
C ALA A 174 14.87 11.24 -3.81
N LYS A 175 14.99 11.94 -2.68
CA LYS A 175 14.35 13.24 -2.42
C LYS A 175 12.82 13.19 -2.48
N ASP A 176 12.26 12.09 -2.07
CA ASP A 176 10.80 11.89 -1.97
C ASP A 176 10.29 12.26 -0.57
N LEU A 177 9.43 11.47 0.04
CA LEU A 177 8.87 11.68 1.36
C LEU A 177 9.68 10.88 2.40
N PRO A 178 10.53 11.54 3.25
CA PRO A 178 11.25 10.85 4.31
C PRO A 178 10.28 10.20 5.30
N LEU A 179 10.69 9.07 5.90
CA LEU A 179 9.86 8.35 6.87
C LEU A 179 9.41 9.24 8.04
N ASP A 180 10.33 10.01 8.62
CA ASP A 180 10.02 10.87 9.77
C ASP A 180 8.99 11.95 9.39
N GLU A 181 9.13 12.56 8.20
CA GLU A 181 8.15 13.53 7.69
C GLU A 181 6.79 12.88 7.43
N ALA A 182 6.75 11.65 6.90
CA ALA A 182 5.52 10.92 6.63
C ALA A 182 4.74 10.64 7.92
N VAL A 183 5.45 10.18 8.95
CA VAL A 183 4.86 9.93 10.29
C VAL A 183 4.32 11.21 10.89
N ASP A 184 5.11 12.28 10.90
CA ASP A 184 4.70 13.60 11.41
C ASP A 184 3.50 14.16 10.65
N LEU A 185 3.44 13.95 9.34
CA LEU A 185 2.39 14.42 8.47
C LEU A 185 1.04 13.75 8.80
N ILE A 186 1.06 12.43 8.99
CA ILE A 186 -0.12 11.65 9.39
C ILE A 186 -0.55 12.02 10.81
N ALA A 187 0.39 12.10 11.76
CA ALA A 187 0.11 12.47 13.15
C ALA A 187 -0.47 13.90 13.25
N ALA A 188 0.13 14.88 12.55
CA ALA A 188 -0.38 16.26 12.50
C ALA A 188 -1.76 16.39 11.84
N ALA A 189 -2.17 15.40 11.05
CA ALA A 189 -3.52 15.30 10.52
C ALA A 189 -4.49 14.55 11.46
N GLY A 190 -4.03 14.13 12.66
CA GLY A 190 -4.80 13.38 13.65
C GLY A 190 -4.92 11.88 13.31
N GLY A 191 -4.02 11.35 12.51
CA GLY A 191 -3.98 9.96 12.08
C GLY A 191 -2.92 9.11 12.78
N VAL A 192 -2.83 7.86 12.37
CA VAL A 192 -1.89 6.84 12.87
C VAL A 192 -1.15 6.21 11.70
N SER A 193 0.17 6.04 11.81
CA SER A 193 1.00 5.42 10.79
C SER A 193 1.28 3.95 11.10
N VAL A 194 1.29 3.12 10.05
CA VAL A 194 1.47 1.66 10.09
C VAL A 194 2.45 1.24 9.00
N LEU A 195 3.45 0.42 9.31
CA LEU A 195 4.34 -0.15 8.31
C LEU A 195 3.58 -1.18 7.47
N ALA A 196 3.58 -0.99 6.14
CA ALA A 196 2.89 -1.88 5.20
C ALA A 196 3.67 -3.18 4.96
N HIS A 197 2.98 -4.27 4.72
CA HIS A 197 3.40 -5.57 4.17
C HIS A 197 4.91 -5.93 4.29
N PRO A 198 5.49 -6.06 5.49
CA PRO A 198 6.94 -6.20 5.68
C PRO A 198 7.55 -7.46 5.02
N GLY A 199 6.76 -8.47 4.74
CA GLY A 199 7.24 -9.72 4.12
C GLY A 199 7.60 -9.60 2.65
N VAL A 200 7.13 -8.55 1.94
CA VAL A 200 7.51 -8.33 0.54
C VAL A 200 8.87 -7.65 0.38
N TYR A 201 9.46 -7.16 1.47
CA TYR A 201 10.77 -6.50 1.45
C TYR A 201 11.95 -7.49 1.49
N SER A 202 11.91 -8.52 0.64
CA SER A 202 12.96 -9.54 0.54
C SER A 202 14.34 -8.97 0.15
N HIS A 203 14.36 -7.76 -0.39
CA HIS A 203 15.56 -7.01 -0.76
C HIS A 203 16.17 -6.21 0.42
N VAL A 204 15.43 -6.05 1.53
CA VAL A 204 15.94 -5.45 2.76
C VAL A 204 16.77 -6.49 3.50
N ALA A 205 18.07 -6.22 3.66
CA ALA A 205 19.01 -7.17 4.22
C ALA A 205 18.71 -7.55 5.68
N ASP A 206 18.13 -6.61 6.45
CA ASP A 206 17.77 -6.82 7.85
C ASP A 206 16.48 -6.06 8.19
N LEU A 207 15.38 -6.78 8.30
CA LEU A 207 14.09 -6.21 8.70
C LEU A 207 14.10 -5.62 10.13
N ASP A 208 14.97 -6.09 11.01
CA ASP A 208 15.07 -5.52 12.35
C ASP A 208 15.66 -4.10 12.34
N VAL A 209 16.49 -3.75 11.35
CA VAL A 209 16.91 -2.37 11.10
C VAL A 209 15.71 -1.53 10.66
N LEU A 210 14.91 -2.01 9.73
CA LEU A 210 13.67 -1.35 9.29
C LEU A 210 12.71 -1.11 10.46
N PHE A 211 12.44 -2.14 11.26
CA PHE A 211 11.53 -2.02 12.41
C PHE A 211 12.01 -1.01 13.44
N ARG A 212 13.32 -0.99 13.77
CA ARG A 212 13.92 0.01 14.65
C ARG A 212 13.78 1.42 14.07
N SER A 213 14.01 1.60 12.77
CA SER A 213 13.87 2.89 12.10
C SER A 213 12.42 3.39 12.16
N CYS A 214 11.45 2.51 11.93
CA CYS A 214 10.03 2.81 12.07
C CYS A 214 9.65 3.18 13.52
N ALA A 215 10.17 2.44 14.51
CA ALA A 215 9.90 2.73 15.91
C ALA A 215 10.48 4.08 16.34
N VAL A 216 11.70 4.42 15.92
CA VAL A 216 12.33 5.72 16.20
C VAL A 216 11.55 6.86 15.54
N ALA A 217 11.03 6.66 14.33
CA ALA A 217 10.19 7.64 13.64
C ALA A 217 8.80 7.81 14.27
N GLY A 218 8.36 6.91 15.16
CA GLY A 218 7.05 6.99 15.80
C GLY A 218 5.93 6.24 15.07
N VAL A 219 6.26 5.25 14.23
CA VAL A 219 5.27 4.33 13.66
C VAL A 219 4.58 3.56 14.79
N LEU A 220 3.27 3.40 14.72
CA LEU A 220 2.45 2.85 15.80
C LEU A 220 1.76 1.53 15.45
N GLY A 221 1.96 1.02 14.24
CA GLY A 221 1.38 -0.25 13.81
C GLY A 221 2.22 -0.99 12.77
N LEU A 222 1.86 -2.26 12.57
CA LEU A 222 2.46 -3.16 11.60
C LEU A 222 1.38 -3.94 10.87
N GLU A 223 1.46 -4.02 9.55
CA GLU A 223 0.59 -4.89 8.79
C GLU A 223 1.05 -6.33 8.92
N VAL A 224 0.32 -7.10 9.73
CA VAL A 224 0.62 -8.48 10.10
C VAL A 224 -0.15 -9.46 9.22
N THR A 225 -1.48 -9.30 9.16
CA THR A 225 -2.36 -10.16 8.37
C THR A 225 -2.33 -9.73 6.91
N TYR A 226 -1.44 -10.36 6.15
CA TYR A 226 -1.16 -10.07 4.75
C TYR A 226 -0.55 -11.33 4.10
N PRO A 227 -0.68 -11.57 2.79
CA PRO A 227 0.04 -12.65 2.08
C PRO A 227 1.55 -12.36 2.02
N GLN A 228 2.24 -12.49 3.14
CA GLN A 228 3.60 -11.98 3.40
C GLN A 228 4.69 -12.59 2.52
N ALA A 229 4.49 -13.80 2.00
CA ALA A 229 5.45 -14.47 1.13
C ALA A 229 4.93 -14.51 -0.31
N PRO A 230 5.46 -13.72 -1.25
CA PRO A 230 4.97 -13.67 -2.62
C PRO A 230 5.02 -15.01 -3.37
N ASP A 231 5.97 -15.89 -2.99
CA ASP A 231 6.12 -17.23 -3.57
C ASP A 231 5.24 -18.29 -2.87
N ASP A 232 4.63 -17.96 -1.74
CA ASP A 232 3.73 -18.81 -0.96
C ASP A 232 2.67 -17.97 -0.21
N PRO A 233 1.84 -17.19 -0.94
CA PRO A 233 1.02 -16.14 -0.35
C PRO A 233 -0.03 -16.67 0.64
N TYR A 234 -0.52 -17.89 0.45
CA TYR A 234 -1.57 -18.50 1.30
C TYR A 234 -1.09 -19.78 1.99
N GLY A 235 0.22 -20.01 2.03
CA GLY A 235 0.80 -21.22 2.56
C GLY A 235 1.61 -21.02 3.85
N PRO A 236 2.36 -22.08 4.24
CA PRO A 236 3.13 -22.11 5.48
C PRO A 236 4.15 -20.98 5.64
N LYS A 237 4.76 -20.50 4.54
CA LYS A 237 5.74 -19.40 4.61
C LYS A 237 5.08 -18.10 5.04
N SER A 238 3.95 -17.72 4.41
CA SER A 238 3.18 -16.53 4.84
C SER A 238 2.69 -16.66 6.27
N ALA A 239 2.17 -17.83 6.67
CA ALA A 239 1.73 -18.05 8.04
C ALA A 239 2.87 -17.87 9.06
N ALA A 240 4.06 -18.39 8.77
CA ALA A 240 5.24 -18.22 9.62
C ALA A 240 5.69 -16.75 9.73
N LEU A 241 5.63 -16.00 8.63
CA LEU A 241 5.92 -14.57 8.62
C LEU A 241 4.88 -13.76 9.41
N MET A 242 3.59 -14.07 9.26
CA MET A 242 2.54 -13.43 10.06
C MET A 242 2.73 -13.66 11.57
N ASP A 243 3.09 -14.89 11.99
CA ASP A 243 3.41 -15.18 13.41
C ASP A 243 4.64 -14.39 13.88
N ARG A 244 5.70 -14.31 13.07
CA ARG A 244 6.87 -13.46 13.35
C ARG A 244 6.47 -12.00 13.53
N PHE A 245 5.71 -11.46 12.59
CA PHE A 245 5.34 -10.05 12.61
C PHE A 245 4.34 -9.70 13.71
N ALA A 246 3.45 -10.63 14.10
CA ALA A 246 2.61 -10.46 15.27
C ALA A 246 3.44 -10.33 16.56
N LYS A 247 4.49 -11.16 16.72
CA LYS A 247 5.43 -11.06 17.84
C LYS A 247 6.24 -9.76 17.79
N THR A 248 6.65 -9.34 16.61
CA THR A 248 7.33 -8.06 16.41
C THR A 248 6.42 -6.90 16.81
N ALA A 249 5.18 -6.84 16.31
CA ALA A 249 4.22 -5.81 16.67
C ALA A 249 4.02 -5.74 18.20
N ALA A 250 3.83 -6.89 18.84
CA ALA A 250 3.69 -6.97 20.30
C ALA A 250 4.93 -6.44 21.04
N SER A 251 6.14 -6.74 20.56
CA SER A 251 7.39 -6.30 21.21
C SER A 251 7.62 -4.79 21.16
N TYR A 252 7.11 -4.13 20.11
CA TYR A 252 7.16 -2.67 19.97
C TYR A 252 5.91 -1.96 20.55
N GLY A 253 4.91 -2.71 21.03
CA GLY A 253 3.62 -2.16 21.44
C GLY A 253 2.82 -1.56 20.26
N TRP A 254 3.08 -2.04 19.06
CA TRP A 254 2.38 -1.64 17.83
C TRP A 254 1.05 -2.34 17.67
N VAL A 255 0.10 -1.67 17.04
CA VAL A 255 -1.17 -2.28 16.66
C VAL A 255 -0.95 -3.22 15.46
N ALA A 256 -1.39 -4.47 15.60
CA ALA A 256 -1.41 -5.42 14.49
C ALA A 256 -2.60 -5.13 13.59
N THR A 257 -2.33 -4.79 12.33
CA THR A 257 -3.34 -4.55 11.31
C THR A 257 -3.29 -5.61 10.21
N GLY A 258 -4.12 -5.46 9.18
CA GLY A 258 -4.03 -6.27 7.99
C GLY A 258 -4.95 -5.83 6.89
N GLY A 259 -4.60 -6.30 5.73
CA GLY A 259 -5.30 -6.11 4.49
C GLY A 259 -4.80 -7.11 3.46
N ASP A 260 -5.44 -7.16 2.31
CA ASP A 260 -5.02 -8.06 1.23
C ASP A 260 -4.32 -7.33 0.09
N ASP A 261 -4.10 -6.01 0.25
CA ASP A 261 -3.46 -5.16 -0.76
C ASP A 261 -4.12 -5.35 -2.13
N PHE A 262 -5.46 -5.29 -2.10
CA PHE A 262 -6.28 -5.63 -3.25
C PHE A 262 -6.13 -4.61 -4.37
N HIS A 263 -5.63 -5.05 -5.51
CA HIS A 263 -5.50 -4.25 -6.72
C HIS A 263 -6.50 -4.62 -7.82
N GLY A 264 -7.37 -5.60 -7.57
CA GLY A 264 -8.30 -6.11 -8.56
C GLY A 264 -7.96 -7.50 -9.08
N PRO A 265 -8.91 -8.17 -9.73
CA PRO A 265 -8.81 -9.60 -10.02
C PRO A 265 -7.71 -9.97 -11.03
N THR A 266 -7.28 -9.03 -11.88
CA THR A 266 -6.24 -9.30 -12.89
C THR A 266 -4.85 -8.88 -12.40
N VAL A 267 -4.76 -7.81 -11.62
CA VAL A 267 -3.47 -7.26 -11.12
C VAL A 267 -2.93 -8.12 -9.99
N THR A 268 -3.80 -8.56 -9.08
CA THR A 268 -3.43 -9.41 -7.94
C THR A 268 -4.27 -10.70 -7.93
N PRO A 269 -4.14 -11.57 -8.95
CA PRO A 269 -5.04 -12.73 -9.15
C PRO A 269 -4.94 -13.78 -8.03
N LEU A 270 -3.87 -13.76 -7.24
CA LEU A 270 -3.67 -14.67 -6.10
C LEU A 270 -4.40 -14.21 -4.85
N ILE A 271 -4.82 -12.94 -4.79
CA ILE A 271 -5.51 -12.38 -3.64
C ILE A 271 -7.01 -12.66 -3.78
N ARG A 272 -7.59 -13.29 -2.75
CA ARG A 272 -8.99 -13.66 -2.70
C ARG A 272 -9.68 -12.86 -1.61
N LEU A 273 -10.66 -12.06 -2.00
CA LEU A 273 -11.51 -11.33 -1.07
C LEU A 273 -12.08 -12.27 -0.01
N ALA A 274 -11.96 -11.88 1.24
CA ALA A 274 -12.58 -12.51 2.39
C ALA A 274 -12.05 -13.88 2.85
N GLU A 275 -11.26 -14.58 2.06
CA GLU A 275 -10.77 -15.90 2.48
C GLU A 275 -9.53 -15.81 3.37
N TRP A 276 -8.73 -14.77 3.16
CA TRP A 276 -7.39 -14.68 3.75
C TRP A 276 -7.27 -13.67 4.91
N THR A 277 -7.90 -12.51 4.82
CA THR A 277 -7.81 -11.52 5.90
C THR A 277 -8.65 -11.91 7.10
N ALA A 278 -7.99 -12.32 8.15
CA ALA A 278 -8.61 -12.56 9.46
C ALA A 278 -8.44 -11.35 10.40
N THR A 279 -8.15 -10.16 9.85
CA THR A 279 -7.96 -8.96 10.65
C THR A 279 -9.26 -8.60 11.37
N PRO A 280 -9.28 -8.59 12.71
CA PRO A 280 -10.48 -8.24 13.46
C PRO A 280 -10.77 -6.75 13.29
N ALA A 281 -12.04 -6.40 13.13
CA ALA A 281 -12.45 -4.99 13.01
C ALA A 281 -12.09 -4.17 14.26
N SER A 282 -11.92 -4.81 15.43
CA SER A 282 -11.47 -4.17 16.68
C SER A 282 -10.07 -3.53 16.57
N CYS A 283 -9.22 -3.98 15.64
CA CYS A 283 -7.91 -3.33 15.45
C CYS A 283 -8.04 -1.85 15.06
N VAL A 284 -9.17 -1.46 14.45
CA VAL A 284 -9.46 -0.06 14.12
C VAL A 284 -9.68 0.78 15.39
N ASP A 285 -10.39 0.24 16.37
CA ASP A 285 -10.59 0.94 17.64
C ASP A 285 -9.25 1.13 18.38
N GLU A 286 -8.37 0.11 18.33
CA GLU A 286 -7.02 0.19 18.89
C GLU A 286 -6.16 1.23 18.14
N LEU A 287 -6.22 1.25 16.79
CA LEU A 287 -5.53 2.27 15.99
C LEU A 287 -6.02 3.68 16.34
N LEU A 288 -7.34 3.87 16.35
CA LEU A 288 -7.93 5.18 16.59
C LEU A 288 -7.70 5.68 18.02
N ALA A 289 -7.50 4.78 18.99
CA ALA A 289 -7.09 5.12 20.35
C ALA A 289 -5.65 5.62 20.47
N ARG A 290 -4.80 5.39 19.45
CA ARG A 290 -3.40 5.88 19.40
C ARG A 290 -3.27 7.29 18.80
N ARG A 291 -4.36 7.90 18.36
CA ARG A 291 -4.34 9.27 17.86
C ARG A 291 -3.90 10.25 18.96
N SER A 292 -3.02 11.15 18.61
CA SER A 292 -2.57 12.26 19.46
C SER A 292 -3.54 13.45 19.41
#